data_8aaa03c96572cac3d12eb7a086cbc360
#
_entry.id   8aaa03c96572cac3d12eb7a086cbc360
#
_cell.length_a   1.000
_cell.length_b   1.000
_cell.length_c   1.000
_cell.angle_alpha   90.00
_cell.angle_beta   90.00
_cell.angle_gamma   90.00
#
_symmetry.space_group_name_H-M   'P 1'
#
loop_
_entity.id
_entity.type
_entity.pdbx_description
1 polymer ?
#
loop_
_entity_poly.entity_id
_entity_poly.type
_entity_poly.pdbx_seq_one_letter_code
_entity_poly.pdbx_strand_id
1 'polypeptide(L)'
;MRSQPIRVIHSIAELREALAPLRASGRVAFVPTMGALHDGHIALVRHAATIAQTVVVSIFVNPLQFGPSEDLDRYPRTLDADVALLTPEGVSIVFAPSPAEMYPDGDLATRVVAGPAARLFEGATRPGHFDGVLTVVAKLFNLVQPDVAVFGRKDAQQLTLIRQMVRDLSIPVEIVGHETVREADGLARSSRNRYLGDDERLAAVTLSRALIAAVEAGPDGVAPARDAALKVLAGEPLITLDYLSIVHPDTFEPVPDDYSGDALAIVAAKLGTTRLIDNMSVRVAESHR
;
A
#
# COMPACT_ATOMS: atom_id res chain seq x y z
N MET A 1 -31.40 1.95 -3.84
CA MET A 1 -30.90 2.77 -4.97
C MET A 1 -30.39 1.83 -6.04
N ARG A 2 -30.74 1.99 -7.32
CA ARG A 2 -30.17 1.16 -8.40
C ARG A 2 -28.72 1.57 -8.55
N SER A 3 -27.77 0.67 -8.37
CA SER A 3 -26.36 0.92 -8.69
C SER A 3 -26.25 1.28 -10.16
N GLN A 4 -25.73 2.46 -10.46
CA GLN A 4 -25.39 2.76 -11.86
C GLN A 4 -24.29 1.77 -12.30
N PRO A 5 -24.32 1.31 -13.55
CA PRO A 5 -23.27 0.42 -14.05
C PRO A 5 -21.91 1.12 -13.98
N ILE A 6 -20.89 0.38 -13.59
CA ILE A 6 -19.51 0.88 -13.60
C ILE A 6 -19.14 1.37 -15.00
N ARG A 7 -18.56 2.54 -15.09
CA ARG A 7 -17.95 3.04 -16.32
C ARG A 7 -16.46 2.68 -16.33
N VAL A 8 -16.06 1.81 -17.25
CA VAL A 8 -14.64 1.53 -17.51
C VAL A 8 -14.14 2.55 -18.53
N ILE A 9 -13.10 3.29 -18.18
CA ILE A 9 -12.55 4.41 -18.94
C ILE A 9 -11.05 4.18 -19.16
N HIS A 10 -10.60 4.39 -20.39
CA HIS A 10 -9.21 4.14 -20.78
C HIS A 10 -8.43 5.41 -21.14
N SER A 11 -9.13 6.51 -21.44
CA SER A 11 -8.47 7.78 -21.80
C SER A 11 -8.61 8.85 -20.72
N ILE A 12 -7.62 9.72 -20.63
CA ILE A 12 -7.59 10.88 -19.73
C ILE A 12 -8.71 11.87 -20.08
N ALA A 13 -9.00 12.03 -21.37
CA ALA A 13 -10.05 12.95 -21.84
C ALA A 13 -11.42 12.50 -21.33
N GLU A 14 -11.77 11.21 -21.55
CA GLU A 14 -13.02 10.62 -21.08
C GLU A 14 -13.14 10.64 -19.56
N LEU A 15 -12.03 10.41 -18.83
CA LEU A 15 -12.02 10.48 -17.36
C LEU A 15 -12.42 11.86 -16.87
N ARG A 16 -11.83 12.92 -17.42
CA ARG A 16 -12.13 14.31 -17.06
C ARG A 16 -13.58 14.68 -17.35
N GLU A 17 -14.08 14.29 -18.52
CA GLU A 17 -15.48 14.51 -18.91
C GLU A 17 -16.44 13.78 -17.97
N ALA A 18 -16.16 12.52 -17.64
CA ALA A 18 -16.97 11.72 -16.73
C ALA A 18 -17.00 12.26 -15.30
N LEU A 19 -15.89 12.80 -14.82
CA LEU A 19 -15.77 13.31 -13.45
C LEU A 19 -16.42 14.68 -13.25
N ALA A 20 -16.50 15.53 -14.28
CA ALA A 20 -17.02 16.88 -14.16
C ALA A 20 -18.42 16.97 -13.50
N PRO A 21 -19.44 16.22 -13.93
CA PRO A 21 -20.76 16.23 -13.29
C PRO A 21 -20.75 15.56 -11.90
N LEU A 22 -19.89 14.56 -11.68
CA LEU A 22 -19.85 13.82 -10.42
C LEU A 22 -19.29 14.68 -9.28
N ARG A 23 -18.29 15.53 -9.55
CA ARG A 23 -17.79 16.50 -8.56
C ARG A 23 -18.83 17.50 -8.10
N ALA A 24 -19.75 17.89 -8.97
CA ALA A 24 -20.84 18.79 -8.59
C ALA A 24 -21.87 18.12 -7.66
N SER A 25 -21.91 16.78 -7.62
CA SER A 25 -22.86 16.01 -6.82
C SER A 25 -22.33 15.58 -5.45
N GLY A 26 -21.04 15.76 -5.14
CA GLY A 26 -20.45 15.40 -3.85
C GLY A 26 -18.99 15.05 -3.91
N ARG A 27 -18.44 14.54 -2.80
CA ARG A 27 -17.05 14.16 -2.66
C ARG A 27 -16.67 12.99 -3.58
N VAL A 28 -15.47 13.04 -4.10
CA VAL A 28 -14.85 11.98 -4.91
C VAL A 28 -13.78 11.28 -4.07
N ALA A 29 -13.97 9.97 -3.84
CA ALA A 29 -12.92 9.12 -3.27
C ALA A 29 -12.17 8.38 -4.39
N PHE A 30 -10.88 8.19 -4.17
CA PHE A 30 -10.01 7.51 -5.11
C PHE A 30 -9.27 6.34 -4.45
N VAL A 31 -9.24 5.20 -5.13
CA VAL A 31 -8.49 4.00 -4.70
C VAL A 31 -7.54 3.61 -5.84
N PRO A 32 -6.26 4.01 -5.77
CA PRO A 32 -5.29 3.60 -6.78
C PRO A 32 -4.86 2.15 -6.58
N THR A 33 -4.87 1.36 -7.67
CA THR A 33 -4.44 -0.03 -7.67
C THR A 33 -3.66 -0.37 -8.95
N MET A 34 -2.98 -1.51 -8.92
CA MET A 34 -2.36 -2.10 -10.11
C MET A 34 -3.20 -3.24 -10.73
N GLY A 35 -4.42 -3.48 -10.23
CA GLY A 35 -5.23 -4.65 -10.61
C GLY A 35 -4.86 -5.91 -9.83
N ALA A 36 -5.31 -7.08 -10.35
CA ALA A 36 -5.27 -8.36 -9.64
C ALA A 36 -5.88 -8.24 -8.24
N LEU A 37 -7.10 -7.68 -8.19
CA LEU A 37 -7.77 -7.29 -6.97
C LEU A 37 -8.07 -8.49 -6.08
N HIS A 38 -8.06 -8.25 -4.79
CA HIS A 38 -8.38 -9.20 -3.74
C HIS A 38 -9.14 -8.49 -2.61
N ASP A 39 -9.61 -9.24 -1.60
CA ASP A 39 -10.42 -8.70 -0.51
C ASP A 39 -9.80 -7.49 0.20
N GLY A 40 -8.46 -7.40 0.24
CA GLY A 40 -7.78 -6.21 0.75
C GLY A 40 -8.12 -4.95 -0.04
N HIS A 41 -8.11 -5.03 -1.37
CA HIS A 41 -8.50 -3.90 -2.23
C HIS A 41 -10.01 -3.61 -2.11
N ILE A 42 -10.84 -4.65 -2.03
CA ILE A 42 -12.29 -4.49 -1.85
C ILE A 42 -12.61 -3.78 -0.53
N ALA A 43 -11.87 -4.06 0.53
CA ALA A 43 -12.03 -3.34 1.81
C ALA A 43 -11.74 -1.83 1.67
N LEU A 44 -10.70 -1.44 0.89
CA LEU A 44 -10.42 -0.04 0.60
C LEU A 44 -11.58 0.62 -0.15
N VAL A 45 -12.12 -0.06 -1.15
CA VAL A 45 -13.25 0.43 -1.96
C VAL A 45 -14.50 0.59 -1.11
N ARG A 46 -14.83 -0.38 -0.27
CA ARG A 46 -15.94 -0.29 0.69
C ARG A 46 -15.78 0.88 1.64
N HIS A 47 -14.58 1.07 2.18
CA HIS A 47 -14.30 2.21 3.03
C HIS A 47 -14.47 3.52 2.26
N ALA A 48 -13.94 3.64 1.04
CA ALA A 48 -14.12 4.80 0.18
C ALA A 48 -15.61 5.13 -0.05
N ALA A 49 -16.45 4.12 -0.26
CA ALA A 49 -17.90 4.27 -0.44
C ALA A 49 -18.63 4.76 0.83
N THR A 50 -18.04 4.63 2.03
CA THR A 50 -18.63 5.19 3.28
C THR A 50 -18.34 6.67 3.46
N ILE A 51 -17.33 7.22 2.80
CA ILE A 51 -16.84 8.58 3.02
C ILE A 51 -16.96 9.52 1.79
N ALA A 52 -17.45 9.00 0.65
CA ALA A 52 -17.69 9.80 -0.55
C ALA A 52 -18.86 9.26 -1.37
N GLN A 53 -19.48 10.15 -2.15
CA GLN A 53 -20.60 9.81 -3.05
C GLN A 53 -20.14 9.15 -4.33
N THR A 54 -18.95 9.50 -4.82
CA THR A 54 -18.34 8.96 -6.03
C THR A 54 -17.08 8.20 -5.67
N VAL A 55 -16.99 6.94 -6.08
CA VAL A 55 -15.78 6.13 -5.92
C VAL A 55 -15.14 5.89 -7.28
N VAL A 56 -13.88 6.27 -7.41
CA VAL A 56 -13.03 6.02 -8.58
C VAL A 56 -11.95 5.03 -8.18
N VAL A 57 -11.78 3.97 -8.96
CA VAL A 57 -10.68 3.01 -8.81
C VAL A 57 -9.79 3.09 -10.04
N SER A 58 -8.48 3.23 -9.87
CA SER A 58 -7.58 3.02 -11.02
C SER A 58 -7.05 1.59 -11.03
N ILE A 59 -6.91 1.04 -12.24
CA ILE A 59 -6.24 -0.23 -12.50
C ILE A 59 -5.13 0.05 -13.51
N PHE A 60 -3.90 0.27 -12.99
CA PHE A 60 -2.76 0.62 -13.83
C PHE A 60 -1.47 -0.01 -13.32
N VAL A 61 -0.91 -0.93 -14.10
CA VAL A 61 0.41 -1.51 -13.85
C VAL A 61 1.46 -0.50 -14.30
N ASN A 62 2.00 0.24 -13.33
CA ASN A 62 2.91 1.36 -13.59
C ASN A 62 4.34 0.87 -13.87
N PRO A 63 4.88 1.04 -15.08
CA PRO A 63 6.23 0.57 -15.39
C PRO A 63 7.33 1.31 -14.62
N LEU A 64 7.10 2.57 -14.20
CA LEU A 64 8.10 3.39 -13.52
C LEU A 64 8.50 2.88 -12.12
N GLN A 65 7.67 2.03 -11.50
CA GLN A 65 7.92 1.50 -10.17
C GLN A 65 8.55 0.09 -10.17
N PHE A 66 8.86 -0.45 -11.35
CA PHE A 66 9.51 -1.75 -11.48
C PHE A 66 10.96 -1.58 -11.91
N GLY A 67 11.85 -2.24 -11.19
CA GLY A 67 13.26 -2.35 -11.58
C GLY A 67 13.46 -3.32 -12.74
N PRO A 68 14.64 -3.28 -13.38
CA PRO A 68 14.93 -4.12 -14.57
C PRO A 68 14.81 -5.63 -14.34
N SER A 69 14.93 -6.09 -13.09
CA SER A 69 14.85 -7.50 -12.70
C SER A 69 13.53 -7.89 -12.04
N GLU A 70 12.59 -6.95 -11.96
CA GLU A 70 11.28 -7.21 -11.35
C GLU A 70 10.27 -7.78 -12.34
N ASP A 71 9.14 -8.25 -11.83
CA ASP A 71 8.15 -9.06 -12.52
C ASP A 71 7.11 -8.26 -13.35
N LEU A 72 7.48 -7.09 -13.90
CA LEU A 72 6.57 -6.24 -14.68
C LEU A 72 5.82 -7.01 -15.79
N ASP A 73 6.54 -7.84 -16.55
CA ASP A 73 5.96 -8.58 -17.67
C ASP A 73 5.03 -9.71 -17.19
N ARG A 74 5.30 -10.26 -16.00
CA ARG A 74 4.52 -11.33 -15.37
C ARG A 74 3.42 -10.81 -14.44
N TYR A 75 3.36 -9.49 -14.21
CA TYR A 75 2.34 -8.93 -13.33
C TYR A 75 0.94 -9.20 -13.91
N PRO A 76 0.01 -9.76 -13.12
CA PRO A 76 -1.31 -10.16 -13.61
C PRO A 76 -2.10 -8.97 -14.18
N ARG A 77 -2.70 -9.17 -15.35
CA ARG A 77 -3.60 -8.20 -16.01
C ARG A 77 -4.97 -8.85 -16.15
N THR A 78 -5.85 -8.58 -15.20
CA THR A 78 -7.13 -9.28 -14.99
C THR A 78 -8.32 -8.32 -14.99
N LEU A 79 -8.33 -7.32 -15.90
CA LEU A 79 -9.28 -6.21 -15.86
C LEU A 79 -10.74 -6.66 -15.75
N ASP A 80 -11.18 -7.63 -16.55
CA ASP A 80 -12.57 -8.10 -16.54
C ASP A 80 -12.95 -8.73 -15.19
N ALA A 81 -12.06 -9.54 -14.60
CA ALA A 81 -12.26 -10.12 -13.28
C ALA A 81 -12.25 -9.05 -12.18
N ASP A 82 -11.36 -8.07 -12.29
CA ASP A 82 -11.28 -6.95 -11.35
C ASP A 82 -12.57 -6.10 -11.40
N VAL A 83 -13.07 -5.78 -12.59
CA VAL A 83 -14.35 -5.06 -12.77
C VAL A 83 -15.53 -5.86 -12.21
N ALA A 84 -15.54 -7.19 -12.41
CA ALA A 84 -16.57 -8.04 -11.84
C ALA A 84 -16.57 -8.00 -10.30
N LEU A 85 -15.38 -7.97 -9.65
CA LEU A 85 -15.25 -7.81 -8.20
C LEU A 85 -15.72 -6.43 -7.71
N LEU A 86 -15.49 -5.37 -8.49
CA LEU A 86 -15.87 -4.00 -8.14
C LEU A 86 -17.36 -3.69 -8.35
N THR A 87 -18.03 -4.43 -9.22
CA THR A 87 -19.44 -4.19 -9.59
C THR A 87 -20.40 -4.15 -8.40
N PRO A 88 -20.34 -5.09 -7.41
CA PRO A 88 -21.24 -5.04 -6.25
C PRO A 88 -20.89 -3.94 -5.24
N GLU A 89 -19.71 -3.31 -5.36
CA GLU A 89 -19.18 -2.38 -4.35
C GLU A 89 -19.54 -0.91 -4.59
N GLY A 90 -20.35 -0.60 -5.62
CA GLY A 90 -20.84 0.76 -5.88
C GLY A 90 -19.77 1.70 -6.48
N VAL A 91 -18.75 1.16 -7.12
CA VAL A 91 -17.73 1.95 -7.84
C VAL A 91 -18.37 2.66 -9.03
N SER A 92 -18.13 3.96 -9.17
CA SER A 92 -18.66 4.78 -10.25
C SER A 92 -17.82 4.67 -11.53
N ILE A 93 -16.51 4.74 -11.38
CA ILE A 93 -15.54 4.72 -12.48
C ILE A 93 -14.39 3.78 -12.17
N VAL A 94 -14.03 2.94 -13.13
CA VAL A 94 -12.76 2.24 -13.21
C VAL A 94 -11.91 2.92 -14.28
N PHE A 95 -10.81 3.53 -13.89
CA PHE A 95 -9.84 4.13 -14.80
C PHE A 95 -8.71 3.14 -15.08
N ALA A 96 -8.69 2.60 -16.29
CA ALA A 96 -7.75 1.56 -16.72
C ALA A 96 -6.96 2.02 -17.97
N PRO A 97 -6.06 3.02 -17.81
CA PRO A 97 -5.29 3.55 -18.93
C PRO A 97 -4.18 2.59 -19.38
N SER A 98 -3.78 2.72 -20.63
CA SER A 98 -2.56 2.08 -21.14
C SER A 98 -1.29 2.84 -20.70
N PRO A 99 -0.10 2.21 -20.74
CA PRO A 99 1.15 2.93 -20.55
C PRO A 99 1.34 4.10 -21.55
N ALA A 100 0.91 3.94 -22.81
CA ALA A 100 0.98 4.99 -23.81
C ALA A 100 0.04 6.18 -23.49
N GLU A 101 -1.11 5.94 -22.87
CA GLU A 101 -2.00 7.00 -22.40
C GLU A 101 -1.39 7.76 -21.22
N MET A 102 -0.77 7.02 -20.28
CA MET A 102 -0.14 7.64 -19.12
C MET A 102 1.18 8.32 -19.45
N TYR A 103 1.94 7.78 -20.38
CA TYR A 103 3.30 8.23 -20.72
C TYR A 103 3.46 8.26 -22.25
N PRO A 104 2.81 9.21 -22.95
CA PRO A 104 2.75 9.23 -24.43
C PRO A 104 4.12 9.43 -25.09
N ASP A 105 5.03 10.14 -24.44
CA ASP A 105 6.38 10.40 -24.94
C ASP A 105 7.40 9.35 -24.43
N GLY A 106 6.93 8.26 -23.79
CA GLY A 106 7.77 7.22 -23.19
C GLY A 106 8.25 7.65 -21.80
N ASP A 107 9.51 8.04 -21.66
CA ASP A 107 10.07 8.44 -20.37
C ASP A 107 9.62 9.86 -19.97
N LEU A 108 9.36 10.06 -18.66
CA LEU A 108 8.94 11.35 -18.13
C LEU A 108 10.13 12.29 -17.91
N ALA A 109 10.06 13.50 -18.48
CA ALA A 109 11.02 14.56 -18.22
C ALA A 109 10.92 15.13 -16.79
N THR A 110 9.73 15.04 -16.17
CA THR A 110 9.48 15.51 -14.80
C THR A 110 9.03 14.35 -13.93
N ARG A 111 9.66 14.20 -12.76
CA ARG A 111 9.37 13.14 -11.81
C ARG A 111 9.26 13.69 -10.39
N VAL A 112 8.52 13.00 -9.53
CA VAL A 112 8.58 13.20 -8.09
C VAL A 112 9.69 12.32 -7.55
N VAL A 113 10.64 12.91 -6.83
CA VAL A 113 11.74 12.21 -6.17
C VAL A 113 11.43 12.13 -4.68
N ALA A 114 11.45 10.93 -4.14
CA ALA A 114 11.17 10.70 -2.74
C ALA A 114 12.33 11.11 -1.83
N GLY A 115 12.01 11.50 -0.60
CA GLY A 115 12.98 11.88 0.42
C GLY A 115 13.82 10.71 0.96
N PRO A 116 14.68 10.95 1.99
CA PRO A 116 15.60 9.94 2.54
C PRO A 116 14.93 8.65 3.00
N ALA A 117 13.72 8.72 3.55
CA ALA A 117 12.96 7.56 4.00
C ALA A 117 12.72 6.52 2.88
N ALA A 118 12.66 6.96 1.62
CA ALA A 118 12.52 6.09 0.47
C ALA A 118 13.76 5.26 0.11
N ARG A 119 14.88 5.47 0.82
CA ARG A 119 16.12 4.70 0.64
C ARG A 119 16.31 3.63 1.72
N LEU A 120 15.39 3.56 2.67
CA LEU A 120 15.38 2.57 3.76
C LEU A 120 14.50 1.39 3.37
N PHE A 121 14.66 0.26 4.01
CA PHE A 121 13.78 -0.91 3.96
C PHE A 121 13.37 -1.33 2.53
N GLU A 122 12.09 -1.19 2.16
CA GLU A 122 11.62 -1.52 0.80
C GLU A 122 12.36 -0.73 -0.27
N GLY A 123 12.67 0.53 -0.01
CA GLY A 123 13.41 1.35 -0.96
C GLY A 123 14.88 0.97 -1.11
N ALA A 124 15.51 0.43 -0.07
CA ALA A 124 16.86 -0.13 -0.14
C ALA A 124 16.89 -1.39 -1.02
N THR A 125 15.86 -2.23 -0.89
CA THR A 125 15.72 -3.47 -1.67
C THR A 125 15.32 -3.18 -3.13
N ARG A 126 14.60 -2.09 -3.38
CA ARG A 126 14.02 -1.71 -4.68
C ARG A 126 14.39 -0.26 -5.06
N PRO A 127 15.65 0.02 -5.44
CA PRO A 127 16.08 1.38 -5.79
C PRO A 127 15.22 2.01 -6.89
N GLY A 128 14.74 3.26 -6.67
CA GLY A 128 13.86 3.98 -7.60
C GLY A 128 12.37 3.62 -7.54
N HIS A 129 12.00 2.56 -6.82
CA HIS A 129 10.62 2.12 -6.71
C HIS A 129 9.68 3.24 -6.24
N PHE A 130 10.03 3.90 -5.14
CA PHE A 130 9.16 4.95 -4.57
C PHE A 130 9.11 6.22 -5.41
N ASP A 131 10.16 6.56 -6.15
CA ASP A 131 10.10 7.66 -7.12
C ASP A 131 9.07 7.36 -8.21
N GLY A 132 9.03 6.11 -8.69
CA GLY A 132 8.01 5.64 -9.62
C GLY A 132 6.60 5.68 -9.04
N VAL A 133 6.42 5.23 -7.79
CA VAL A 133 5.14 5.26 -7.08
C VAL A 133 4.65 6.68 -6.86
N LEU A 134 5.48 7.57 -6.32
CA LEU A 134 5.07 8.95 -6.05
C LEU A 134 4.76 9.71 -7.34
N THR A 135 5.52 9.46 -8.40
CA THR A 135 5.28 10.07 -9.71
C THR A 135 3.93 9.66 -10.29
N VAL A 136 3.59 8.36 -10.29
CA VAL A 136 2.29 7.91 -10.82
C VAL A 136 1.14 8.37 -9.93
N VAL A 137 1.29 8.33 -8.61
CA VAL A 137 0.24 8.76 -7.67
C VAL A 137 0.00 10.28 -7.82
N ALA A 138 1.05 11.11 -7.92
CA ALA A 138 0.90 12.53 -8.18
C ALA A 138 0.18 12.80 -9.51
N LYS A 139 0.54 12.05 -10.57
CA LYS A 139 -0.16 12.14 -11.87
C LYS A 139 -1.63 11.75 -11.75
N LEU A 140 -1.92 10.63 -11.09
CA LEU A 140 -3.30 10.18 -10.87
C LEU A 140 -4.11 11.19 -10.03
N PHE A 141 -3.52 11.81 -9.01
CA PHE A 141 -4.19 12.87 -8.25
C PHE A 141 -4.53 14.08 -9.12
N ASN A 142 -3.62 14.48 -10.04
CA ASN A 142 -3.91 15.56 -10.99
C ASN A 142 -4.98 15.19 -12.04
N LEU A 143 -5.13 13.91 -12.38
CA LEU A 143 -6.13 13.43 -13.33
C LEU A 143 -7.50 13.28 -12.66
N VAL A 144 -7.55 12.60 -11.53
CA VAL A 144 -8.79 12.31 -10.78
C VAL A 144 -9.23 13.51 -9.95
N GLN A 145 -8.32 14.30 -9.41
CA GLN A 145 -8.57 15.40 -8.47
C GLN A 145 -9.54 14.97 -7.35
N PRO A 146 -9.21 13.95 -6.57
CA PRO A 146 -10.09 13.44 -5.54
C PRO A 146 -10.07 14.34 -4.30
N ASP A 147 -11.18 14.34 -3.53
CA ASP A 147 -11.22 14.94 -2.20
C ASP A 147 -10.52 14.07 -1.17
N VAL A 148 -10.56 12.75 -1.38
CA VAL A 148 -9.95 11.75 -0.50
C VAL A 148 -9.38 10.59 -1.30
N ALA A 149 -8.21 10.10 -0.90
CA ALA A 149 -7.62 8.89 -1.48
C ALA A 149 -7.35 7.85 -0.38
N VAL A 150 -7.76 6.60 -0.63
CA VAL A 150 -7.68 5.50 0.35
C VAL A 150 -6.56 4.54 -0.05
N PHE A 151 -5.66 4.28 0.88
CA PHE A 151 -4.52 3.36 0.73
C PHE A 151 -4.52 2.31 1.85
N GLY A 152 -3.96 1.14 1.59
CA GLY A 152 -3.77 0.12 2.61
C GLY A 152 -2.58 0.45 3.52
N ARG A 153 -2.74 0.29 4.84
CA ARG A 153 -1.65 0.40 5.82
C ARG A 153 -0.63 -0.72 5.71
N LYS A 154 -0.95 -1.81 5.01
CA LYS A 154 0.00 -2.90 4.76
C LYS A 154 1.29 -2.40 4.11
N ASP A 155 1.20 -1.51 3.13
CA ASP A 155 2.34 -0.88 2.47
C ASP A 155 2.69 0.44 3.18
N ALA A 156 3.04 0.33 4.48
CA ALA A 156 3.18 1.45 5.40
C ALA A 156 4.20 2.49 4.93
N GLN A 157 5.35 2.07 4.40
CA GLN A 157 6.36 2.98 3.87
C GLN A 157 5.81 3.78 2.68
N GLN A 158 5.10 3.13 1.77
CA GLN A 158 4.42 3.79 0.66
C GLN A 158 3.41 4.82 1.15
N LEU A 159 2.57 4.45 2.13
CA LEU A 159 1.57 5.36 2.70
C LEU A 159 2.22 6.58 3.34
N THR A 160 3.30 6.39 4.11
CA THR A 160 4.05 7.50 4.73
C THR A 160 4.62 8.43 3.67
N LEU A 161 5.27 7.90 2.63
CA LEU A 161 5.85 8.70 1.55
C LEU A 161 4.78 9.47 0.74
N ILE A 162 3.62 8.86 0.50
CA ILE A 162 2.49 9.54 -0.16
C ILE A 162 1.97 10.69 0.72
N ARG A 163 1.85 10.50 2.04
CA ARG A 163 1.45 11.58 2.96
C ARG A 163 2.48 12.72 2.97
N GLN A 164 3.77 12.40 2.97
CA GLN A 164 4.84 13.40 2.85
C GLN A 164 4.69 14.18 1.53
N MET A 165 4.57 13.50 0.39
CA MET A 165 4.38 14.13 -0.91
C MET A 165 3.16 15.07 -0.93
N VAL A 166 2.03 14.63 -0.41
CA VAL A 166 0.78 15.44 -0.36
C VAL A 166 0.97 16.69 0.48
N ARG A 167 1.61 16.57 1.64
CA ARG A 167 1.92 17.70 2.52
C ARG A 167 2.91 18.66 1.86
N ASP A 168 4.04 18.13 1.35
CA ASP A 168 5.17 18.93 0.89
C ASP A 168 4.85 19.64 -0.44
N LEU A 169 4.01 19.04 -1.30
CA LEU A 169 3.53 19.63 -2.54
C LEU A 169 2.18 20.34 -2.40
N SER A 170 1.63 20.44 -1.18
CA SER A 170 0.32 21.07 -0.91
C SER A 170 -0.81 20.54 -1.80
N ILE A 171 -0.82 19.24 -2.07
CA ILE A 171 -1.86 18.62 -2.89
C ILE A 171 -3.17 18.59 -2.09
N PRO A 172 -4.29 19.12 -2.60
CA PRO A 172 -5.55 19.26 -1.86
C PRO A 172 -6.32 17.92 -1.82
N VAL A 173 -5.72 16.88 -1.22
CA VAL A 173 -6.33 15.55 -1.06
C VAL A 173 -6.12 15.05 0.37
N GLU A 174 -7.17 14.51 0.98
CA GLU A 174 -7.08 13.80 2.25
C GLU A 174 -6.56 12.37 2.03
N ILE A 175 -5.53 11.96 2.76
CA ILE A 175 -4.97 10.60 2.66
C ILE A 175 -5.47 9.74 3.82
N VAL A 176 -6.31 8.77 3.51
CA VAL A 176 -6.86 7.81 4.47
C VAL A 176 -6.11 6.48 4.37
N GLY A 177 -5.56 6.02 5.50
CA GLY A 177 -4.95 4.70 5.63
C GLY A 177 -5.96 3.70 6.20
N HIS A 178 -6.34 2.68 5.42
CA HIS A 178 -7.20 1.60 5.87
C HIS A 178 -6.37 0.48 6.51
N GLU A 179 -6.89 -0.10 7.59
CA GLU A 179 -6.22 -1.18 8.33
C GLU A 179 -5.88 -2.37 7.43
N THR A 180 -4.77 -3.05 7.76
CA THR A 180 -4.34 -4.25 7.03
C THR A 180 -5.38 -5.35 7.14
N VAL A 181 -5.94 -5.75 6.00
CA VAL A 181 -6.85 -6.90 5.96
C VAL A 181 -6.03 -8.18 6.12
N ARG A 182 -6.46 -9.04 7.04
CA ARG A 182 -5.80 -10.30 7.35
C ARG A 182 -6.67 -11.50 7.03
N GLU A 183 -6.04 -12.62 6.77
CA GLU A 183 -6.70 -13.92 6.72
C GLU A 183 -7.07 -14.38 8.14
N ALA A 184 -7.91 -15.42 8.26
CA ALA A 184 -8.42 -15.88 9.55
C ALA A 184 -7.31 -16.28 10.55
N ASP A 185 -6.16 -16.69 10.06
CA ASP A 185 -4.97 -17.06 10.85
C ASP A 185 -4.03 -15.88 11.14
N GLY A 186 -4.37 -14.68 10.69
CA GLY A 186 -3.61 -13.44 10.93
C GLY A 186 -2.66 -13.03 9.82
N LEU A 187 -2.42 -13.85 8.79
CA LEU A 187 -1.56 -13.47 7.67
C LEU A 187 -2.12 -12.27 6.92
N ALA A 188 -1.30 -11.24 6.70
CA ALA A 188 -1.67 -10.07 5.91
C ALA A 188 -2.02 -10.48 4.46
N ARG A 189 -3.17 -10.03 3.94
CA ARG A 189 -3.60 -10.34 2.57
C ARG A 189 -2.68 -9.69 1.55
N SER A 190 -2.22 -10.54 0.61
CA SER A 190 -1.34 -10.12 -0.50
C SER A 190 -1.60 -10.99 -1.73
N SER A 191 -1.51 -10.40 -2.91
CA SER A 191 -1.50 -11.17 -4.17
C SER A 191 -0.35 -12.18 -4.24
N ARG A 192 0.74 -11.93 -3.50
CA ARG A 192 1.91 -12.81 -3.43
C ARG A 192 1.68 -14.06 -2.58
N ASN A 193 0.67 -14.10 -1.70
CA ASN A 193 0.37 -15.29 -0.89
C ASN A 193 0.07 -16.52 -1.76
N ARG A 194 -0.40 -16.33 -3.00
CA ARG A 194 -0.67 -17.40 -3.97
C ARG A 194 0.58 -18.17 -4.44
N TYR A 195 1.77 -17.61 -4.22
CA TYR A 195 3.03 -18.22 -4.64
C TYR A 195 3.68 -19.09 -3.56
N LEU A 196 3.09 -19.09 -2.36
CA LEU A 196 3.57 -19.90 -1.22
C LEU A 196 3.14 -21.35 -1.39
N GLY A 197 4.05 -22.29 -1.19
CA GLY A 197 3.73 -23.69 -0.94
C GLY A 197 3.03 -23.87 0.43
N ASP A 198 2.47 -25.05 0.69
CA ASP A 198 1.68 -25.29 1.90
C ASP A 198 2.47 -25.02 3.19
N ASP A 199 3.69 -25.51 3.29
CA ASP A 199 4.57 -25.28 4.45
C ASP A 199 4.99 -23.80 4.58
N GLU A 200 5.32 -23.16 3.46
CA GLU A 200 5.64 -21.74 3.43
C GLU A 200 4.43 -20.88 3.84
N ARG A 201 3.22 -21.26 3.43
CA ARG A 201 1.98 -20.58 3.79
C ARG A 201 1.71 -20.67 5.30
N LEU A 202 2.00 -21.79 5.92
CA LEU A 202 1.87 -21.97 7.38
C LEU A 202 2.94 -21.14 8.11
N ALA A 203 4.18 -21.21 7.65
CA ALA A 203 5.29 -20.43 8.21
C ALA A 203 5.09 -18.92 8.10
N ALA A 204 4.44 -18.43 7.02
CA ALA A 204 4.19 -17.00 6.78
C ALA A 204 3.38 -16.32 7.89
N VAL A 205 2.54 -17.08 8.62
CA VAL A 205 1.76 -16.55 9.76
C VAL A 205 2.67 -16.09 10.90
N THR A 206 3.89 -16.60 10.96
CA THR A 206 4.89 -16.19 11.97
C THR A 206 5.23 -14.70 11.86
N LEU A 207 5.11 -14.08 10.68
CA LEU A 207 5.32 -12.63 10.53
C LEU A 207 4.33 -11.83 11.38
N SER A 208 3.04 -12.14 11.30
CA SER A 208 2.03 -11.46 12.12
C SER A 208 2.18 -11.77 13.60
N ARG A 209 2.56 -13.00 13.97
CA ARG A 209 2.83 -13.39 15.37
C ARG A 209 4.04 -12.62 15.95
N ALA A 210 5.08 -12.42 15.14
CA ALA A 210 6.23 -11.62 15.55
C ALA A 210 5.85 -10.16 15.81
N LEU A 211 5.01 -9.57 14.94
CA LEU A 211 4.52 -8.23 15.15
C LEU A 211 3.62 -8.11 16.38
N ILE A 212 2.78 -9.11 16.65
CA ILE A 212 1.99 -9.15 17.88
C ILE A 212 2.90 -9.18 19.10
N ALA A 213 3.96 -10.00 19.10
CA ALA A 213 4.92 -10.04 20.19
C ALA A 213 5.63 -8.68 20.38
N ALA A 214 5.94 -7.96 19.29
CA ALA A 214 6.47 -6.60 19.40
C ALA A 214 5.48 -5.64 20.05
N VAL A 215 4.19 -5.72 19.67
CA VAL A 215 3.12 -4.88 20.24
C VAL A 215 2.95 -5.14 21.74
N GLU A 216 2.93 -6.42 22.14
CA GLU A 216 2.80 -6.83 23.56
C GLU A 216 3.97 -6.37 24.41
N ALA A 217 5.21 -6.39 23.87
CA ALA A 217 6.41 -5.95 24.57
C ALA A 217 6.70 -4.44 24.44
N GLY A 218 5.92 -3.71 23.63
CA GLY A 218 6.06 -2.27 23.41
C GLY A 218 6.04 -1.42 24.71
N PRO A 219 5.18 -1.74 25.70
CA PRO A 219 5.19 -1.06 26.99
C PRO A 219 6.51 -1.14 27.77
N ASP A 220 7.37 -2.12 27.46
CA ASP A 220 8.67 -2.30 28.09
C ASP A 220 9.82 -1.56 27.36
N GLY A 221 9.53 -0.96 26.20
CA GLY A 221 10.49 -0.18 25.41
C GLY A 221 10.74 -0.72 24.00
N VAL A 222 11.55 0.02 23.23
CA VAL A 222 11.90 -0.31 21.83
C VAL A 222 12.68 -1.62 21.73
N ALA A 223 13.73 -1.79 22.54
CA ALA A 223 14.58 -2.98 22.51
C ALA A 223 13.79 -4.25 22.89
N PRO A 224 13.01 -4.29 23.99
CA PRO A 224 12.13 -5.42 24.31
C PRO A 224 11.15 -5.76 23.18
N ALA A 225 10.50 -4.76 22.57
CA ALA A 225 9.58 -4.96 21.46
C ALA A 225 10.27 -5.65 20.27
N ARG A 226 11.44 -5.14 19.88
CA ARG A 226 12.24 -5.69 18.78
C ARG A 226 12.70 -7.12 19.10
N ASP A 227 13.22 -7.35 20.29
CA ASP A 227 13.78 -8.65 20.69
C ASP A 227 12.71 -9.73 20.82
N ALA A 228 11.51 -9.38 21.29
CA ALA A 228 10.35 -10.29 21.33
C ALA A 228 9.97 -10.76 19.93
N ALA A 229 9.90 -9.84 18.96
CA ALA A 229 9.61 -10.19 17.56
C ALA A 229 10.71 -11.05 16.93
N LEU A 230 11.98 -10.69 17.13
CA LEU A 230 13.12 -11.49 16.64
C LEU A 230 13.11 -12.91 17.18
N LYS A 231 12.77 -13.09 18.46
CA LYS A 231 12.67 -14.41 19.08
C LYS A 231 11.59 -15.29 18.41
N VAL A 232 10.46 -14.71 18.05
CA VAL A 232 9.39 -15.42 17.33
C VAL A 232 9.85 -15.83 15.94
N LEU A 233 10.48 -14.91 15.19
CA LEU A 233 10.98 -15.17 13.83
C LEU A 233 12.08 -16.24 13.81
N ALA A 234 12.97 -16.22 14.79
CA ALA A 234 14.07 -17.21 14.91
C ALA A 234 13.58 -18.63 15.18
N GLY A 235 12.35 -18.79 15.65
CA GLY A 235 11.72 -20.10 15.87
C GLY A 235 11.18 -20.77 14.59
N GLU A 236 11.15 -20.07 13.45
CA GLU A 236 10.61 -20.58 12.19
C GLU A 236 11.72 -20.72 11.11
N PRO A 237 12.19 -21.96 10.86
CA PRO A 237 13.36 -22.20 9.99
C PRO A 237 13.11 -21.86 8.50
N LEU A 238 11.86 -21.80 8.05
CA LEU A 238 11.52 -21.44 6.66
C LEU A 238 11.58 -19.94 6.39
N ILE A 239 11.71 -19.11 7.44
CA ILE A 239 11.81 -17.65 7.30
C ILE A 239 13.27 -17.24 7.12
N THR A 240 13.56 -16.56 6.01
CA THR A 240 14.79 -15.77 5.87
C THR A 240 14.44 -14.32 6.10
N LEU A 241 14.80 -13.81 7.28
CA LEU A 241 14.54 -12.42 7.66
C LEU A 241 15.34 -11.47 6.76
N ASP A 242 14.68 -10.46 6.19
CA ASP A 242 15.32 -9.37 5.46
C ASP A 242 15.54 -8.16 6.41
N TYR A 243 14.46 -7.69 7.01
CA TYR A 243 14.55 -6.69 8.10
C TYR A 243 13.41 -6.86 9.11
N LEU A 244 13.69 -6.44 10.33
CA LEU A 244 12.73 -6.12 11.38
C LEU A 244 13.17 -4.81 12.03
N SER A 245 12.26 -3.85 12.18
CA SER A 245 12.57 -2.57 12.81
C SER A 245 11.35 -1.97 13.49
N ILE A 246 11.60 -1.11 14.48
CA ILE A 246 10.60 -0.20 15.04
C ILE A 246 10.89 1.18 14.48
N VAL A 247 9.91 1.78 13.79
CA VAL A 247 10.10 3.03 13.06
C VAL A 247 9.07 4.09 13.47
N HIS A 248 9.44 5.36 13.31
CA HIS A 248 8.52 6.48 13.51
C HIS A 248 7.47 6.50 12.38
N PRO A 249 6.17 6.65 12.68
CA PRO A 249 5.10 6.53 11.69
C PRO A 249 5.13 7.60 10.59
N ASP A 250 5.62 8.81 10.90
CA ASP A 250 5.60 9.94 9.97
C ASP A 250 6.90 10.10 9.17
N THR A 251 8.06 9.70 9.74
CA THR A 251 9.37 9.81 9.06
C THR A 251 9.83 8.50 8.46
N PHE A 252 9.32 7.39 8.96
CA PHE A 252 9.73 6.01 8.62
C PHE A 252 11.20 5.71 8.95
N GLU A 253 11.81 6.53 9.80
CA GLU A 253 13.17 6.31 10.33
C GLU A 253 13.12 5.38 11.54
N PRO A 254 14.14 4.51 11.74
CA PRO A 254 14.23 3.73 12.96
C PRO A 254 14.25 4.63 14.19
N VAL A 255 13.46 4.26 15.20
CA VAL A 255 13.46 5.00 16.47
C VAL A 255 14.61 4.52 17.38
N PRO A 256 15.22 5.42 18.17
CA PRO A 256 16.25 5.04 19.15
C PRO A 256 15.64 4.25 20.32
N ASP A 257 16.48 3.54 21.06
CA ASP A 257 16.03 2.65 22.16
C ASP A 257 15.36 3.40 23.33
N ASP A 258 15.61 4.70 23.47
CA ASP A 258 14.99 5.60 24.47
C ASP A 258 13.73 6.30 23.97
N TYR A 259 13.26 5.99 22.78
CA TYR A 259 12.02 6.55 22.22
C TYR A 259 10.81 6.13 23.03
N SER A 260 9.89 7.07 23.23
CA SER A 260 8.54 6.78 23.72
C SER A 260 7.48 7.45 22.85
N GLY A 261 6.41 6.75 22.55
CA GLY A 261 5.36 7.25 21.68
C GLY A 261 4.77 6.18 20.78
N ASP A 262 4.00 6.66 19.78
CA ASP A 262 3.45 5.80 18.75
C ASP A 262 4.54 5.45 17.72
N ALA A 263 4.67 4.19 17.38
CA ALA A 263 5.63 3.67 16.43
C ALA A 263 4.98 2.59 15.54
N LEU A 264 5.72 2.13 14.54
CA LEU A 264 5.36 0.99 13.72
C LEU A 264 6.42 -0.10 13.86
N ALA A 265 6.02 -1.31 14.20
CA ALA A 265 6.83 -2.50 14.00
C ALA A 265 6.67 -2.95 12.56
N ILE A 266 7.76 -3.05 11.82
CA ILE A 266 7.78 -3.43 10.40
C ILE A 266 8.65 -4.66 10.20
N VAL A 267 8.22 -5.56 9.32
CA VAL A 267 8.97 -6.77 8.98
C VAL A 267 8.92 -7.06 7.49
N ALA A 268 10.05 -7.53 6.95
CA ALA A 268 10.10 -8.18 5.66
C ALA A 268 10.89 -9.47 5.77
N ALA A 269 10.41 -10.51 5.09
CA ALA A 269 11.08 -11.80 5.05
C ALA A 269 10.81 -12.56 3.75
N LYS A 270 11.69 -13.50 3.44
CA LYS A 270 11.53 -14.44 2.33
C LYS A 270 11.13 -15.81 2.87
N LEU A 271 10.16 -16.42 2.18
CA LEU A 271 9.76 -17.82 2.33
C LEU A 271 9.94 -18.45 0.95
N GLY A 272 10.94 -19.31 0.81
CA GLY A 272 11.39 -19.76 -0.50
C GLY A 272 11.78 -18.59 -1.40
N THR A 273 11.07 -18.44 -2.52
CA THR A 273 11.28 -17.33 -3.47
C THR A 273 10.36 -16.14 -3.23
N THR A 274 9.36 -16.28 -2.34
CA THR A 274 8.35 -15.26 -2.09
C THR A 274 8.77 -14.32 -0.96
N ARG A 275 8.86 -13.03 -1.25
CA ARG A 275 9.12 -12.00 -0.24
C ARG A 275 7.81 -11.35 0.21
N LEU A 276 7.59 -11.35 1.51
CA LEU A 276 6.41 -10.79 2.17
C LEU A 276 6.81 -9.65 3.09
N ILE A 277 5.90 -8.70 3.26
CA ILE A 277 6.00 -7.60 4.21
C ILE A 277 4.74 -7.54 5.07
N ASP A 278 4.92 -7.09 6.30
CA ASP A 278 3.82 -6.81 7.21
C ASP A 278 4.22 -5.71 8.21
N ASN A 279 3.24 -5.12 8.89
CA ASN A 279 3.49 -4.13 9.94
C ASN A 279 2.32 -4.07 10.93
N MET A 280 2.61 -3.58 12.13
CA MET A 280 1.61 -3.25 13.16
C MET A 280 2.01 -1.98 13.91
N SER A 281 1.02 -1.18 14.27
CA SER A 281 1.22 -0.06 15.20
C SER A 281 1.60 -0.59 16.58
N VAL A 282 2.60 0.03 17.20
CA VAL A 282 3.06 -0.30 18.54
C VAL A 282 3.13 0.97 19.37
N ARG A 283 2.64 0.92 20.61
CA ARG A 283 2.83 1.97 21.60
C ARG A 283 4.06 1.62 22.44
N VAL A 284 5.07 2.45 22.34
CA VAL A 284 6.32 2.27 23.11
C VAL A 284 6.27 3.20 24.33
N ALA A 285 6.52 2.65 25.51
CA ALA A 285 6.68 3.45 26.73
C ALA A 285 8.17 3.74 27.00
N GLU A 286 8.46 4.72 27.86
CA GLU A 286 9.81 4.92 28.38
C GLU A 286 10.28 3.65 29.10
N SER A 287 11.46 3.14 28.74
CA SER A 287 12.05 2.03 29.48
C SER A 287 12.36 2.49 30.90
N HIS A 288 11.65 1.97 31.87
CA HIS A 288 12.02 2.13 33.27
C HIS A 288 13.37 1.39 33.49
N ARG A 289 14.49 2.14 33.50
CA ARG A 289 15.80 1.65 33.94
C ARG A 289 15.86 1.54 35.45
#